data_36905b18fdd02bba6d63f9f15efd165f
#
_entry.id   36905b18fdd02bba6d63f9f15efd165f
#
_cell.length_a   1.000
_cell.length_b   1.000
_cell.length_c   1.000
_cell.angle_alpha   90.00
_cell.angle_beta   90.00
_cell.angle_gamma   90.00
#
_symmetry.space_group_name_H-M   'P 1'
#
loop_
_entity.id
_entity.type
_entity.pdbx_description
1 polymer ?
#
loop_
_entity_poly.entity_id
_entity_poly.type
_entity_poly.pdbx_seq_one_letter_code
_entity_poly.pdbx_strand_id
1 'polypeptide(L)'
;MGCAKENNENLVVEDLFIDEALAPYFERFVVEGTSRGHAIDLVAKRIEGFLINIEEANVAGQCSYSTSSTRTINIDRTYWNSATDLEKEFLIFHELGHCYLDRSHSDIQENRNCTSIMHSGTSGCRFNYNAISRDTYLDELF
;
A
#
# COMPACT_ATOMS: atom_id res chain seq x y z
N MET A 1 -5.57 22.79 33.00
CA MET A 1 -4.89 21.54 33.21
C MET A 1 -4.38 20.96 31.90
N GLY A 2 -3.26 20.30 31.95
CA GLY A 2 -2.62 19.75 30.77
C GLY A 2 -3.39 18.64 30.09
N CYS A 3 -4.28 17.98 30.81
CA CYS A 3 -5.00 16.81 30.27
C CYS A 3 -5.81 17.12 29.02
N ALA A 4 -6.41 18.30 28.96
CA ALA A 4 -7.23 18.66 27.80
C ALA A 4 -6.42 18.75 26.52
N LYS A 5 -5.19 19.23 26.63
CA LYS A 5 -4.32 19.36 25.46
C LYS A 5 -3.86 18.01 24.96
N GLU A 6 -3.57 17.11 25.88
CA GLU A 6 -3.15 15.77 25.51
C GLU A 6 -4.27 15.04 24.77
N ASN A 7 -5.51 15.22 25.25
CA ASN A 7 -6.64 14.61 24.60
C ASN A 7 -6.83 15.09 23.17
N ASN A 8 -6.56 16.39 22.92
CA ASN A 8 -6.68 16.93 21.58
C ASN A 8 -5.65 16.33 20.63
N GLU A 9 -4.44 16.12 21.10
CA GLU A 9 -3.40 15.50 20.29
C GLU A 9 -3.78 14.07 19.92
N ASN A 10 -4.32 13.33 20.87
CA ASN A 10 -4.74 11.95 20.62
C ASN A 10 -5.87 11.90 19.58
N LEU A 11 -6.79 12.87 19.64
CA LEU A 11 -7.90 12.91 18.68
C LEU A 11 -7.39 13.12 17.26
N VAL A 12 -6.34 13.94 17.06
CA VAL A 12 -5.78 14.17 15.73
C VAL A 12 -5.21 12.87 15.15
N VAL A 13 -4.53 12.07 15.96
CA VAL A 13 -3.97 10.79 15.51
C VAL A 13 -5.08 9.82 15.14
N GLU A 14 -6.18 9.83 15.92
CA GLU A 14 -7.29 8.92 15.71
C GLU A 14 -8.12 9.26 14.49
N ASP A 15 -7.91 10.42 13.87
CA ASP A 15 -8.63 10.80 12.65
C ASP A 15 -8.22 10.00 11.42
N LEU A 16 -7.10 9.30 11.48
CA LEU A 16 -6.65 8.48 10.36
C LEU A 16 -7.37 7.14 10.37
N PHE A 17 -7.82 6.71 9.19
CA PHE A 17 -8.62 5.50 9.06
C PHE A 17 -7.95 4.50 8.12
N ILE A 18 -7.93 3.24 8.53
CA ILE A 18 -7.57 2.12 7.66
C ILE A 18 -8.67 1.07 7.83
N ASP A 19 -9.32 0.71 6.72
CA ASP A 19 -10.36 -0.32 6.73
C ASP A 19 -9.78 -1.61 7.30
N GLU A 20 -10.54 -2.27 8.17
CA GLU A 20 -10.02 -3.45 8.86
C GLU A 20 -9.71 -4.60 7.90
N ALA A 21 -10.34 -4.65 6.74
CA ALA A 21 -10.00 -5.65 5.72
C ALA A 21 -8.61 -5.43 5.13
N LEU A 22 -8.15 -4.19 5.10
CA LEU A 22 -6.85 -3.81 4.55
C LEU A 22 -5.75 -3.82 5.61
N ALA A 23 -6.11 -3.64 6.87
CA ALA A 23 -5.15 -3.43 7.96
C ALA A 23 -4.07 -4.51 8.05
N PRO A 24 -4.36 -5.82 7.91
CA PRO A 24 -3.31 -6.83 8.00
C PRO A 24 -2.23 -6.66 6.94
N TYR A 25 -2.58 -6.17 5.76
CA TYR A 25 -1.63 -5.97 4.68
C TYR A 25 -0.78 -4.72 4.89
N PHE A 26 -1.36 -3.68 5.48
CA PHE A 26 -0.62 -2.50 5.90
C PHE A 26 0.41 -2.88 6.97
N GLU A 27 0.01 -3.74 7.91
CA GLU A 27 0.93 -4.24 8.94
C GLU A 27 2.06 -5.07 8.34
N ARG A 28 1.76 -5.91 7.33
CA ARG A 28 2.80 -6.65 6.62
C ARG A 28 3.82 -5.72 5.99
N PHE A 29 3.36 -4.62 5.40
CA PHE A 29 4.25 -3.63 4.80
C PHE A 29 5.21 -3.05 5.85
N VAL A 30 4.71 -2.74 7.03
CA VAL A 30 5.54 -2.24 8.14
C VAL A 30 6.59 -3.29 8.52
N VAL A 31 6.17 -4.54 8.69
CA VAL A 31 7.07 -5.63 9.08
C VAL A 31 8.16 -5.85 8.02
N GLU A 32 7.77 -5.92 6.76
CA GLU A 32 8.72 -6.20 5.67
C GLU A 32 9.70 -5.05 5.48
N GLY A 33 9.24 -3.81 5.56
CA GLY A 33 10.12 -2.66 5.46
C GLY A 33 11.08 -2.58 6.65
N THR A 34 10.58 -2.83 7.84
CA THR A 34 11.39 -2.81 9.06
C THR A 34 12.48 -3.89 9.01
N SER A 35 12.13 -5.09 8.55
CA SER A 35 13.11 -6.17 8.45
C SER A 35 14.21 -5.87 7.44
N ARG A 36 13.98 -4.93 6.53
CA ARG A 36 14.96 -4.51 5.52
C ARG A 36 15.65 -3.20 5.89
N GLY A 37 15.52 -2.77 7.13
CA GLY A 37 16.24 -1.61 7.65
C GLY A 37 15.54 -0.27 7.46
N HIS A 38 14.26 -0.27 7.10
CA HIS A 38 13.49 0.95 6.92
C HIS A 38 12.58 1.20 8.11
N ALA A 39 12.62 2.42 8.65
CA ALA A 39 11.70 2.82 9.71
C ALA A 39 10.39 3.25 9.06
N ILE A 40 9.38 2.39 9.13
CA ILE A 40 8.08 2.63 8.53
C ILE A 40 7.12 3.21 9.58
N ASP A 41 6.59 4.39 9.31
CA ASP A 41 5.64 5.06 10.21
C ASP A 41 4.47 5.58 9.37
N LEU A 42 3.41 4.77 9.29
CA LEU A 42 2.25 5.08 8.46
C LEU A 42 1.49 6.30 9.00
N VAL A 43 1.47 6.48 10.32
CA VAL A 43 0.79 7.61 10.95
C VAL A 43 1.50 8.92 10.62
N ALA A 44 2.83 8.93 10.71
CA ALA A 44 3.61 10.12 10.40
C ALA A 44 3.40 10.58 8.94
N LYS A 45 3.24 9.64 8.03
CA LYS A 45 2.96 9.95 6.61
C LYS A 45 1.47 10.17 6.34
N ARG A 46 0.63 10.05 7.36
CA ARG A 46 -0.82 10.27 7.28
C ARG A 46 -1.47 9.38 6.24
N ILE A 47 -1.16 8.09 6.30
CA ILE A 47 -1.70 7.10 5.36
C ILE A 47 -3.08 6.66 5.82
N GLU A 48 -4.03 6.67 4.89
CA GLU A 48 -5.37 6.11 5.08
C GLU A 48 -5.65 5.06 4.01
N GLY A 49 -6.53 4.11 4.32
CA GLY A 49 -6.90 3.06 3.39
C GLY A 49 -8.39 2.77 3.44
N PHE A 50 -9.02 2.74 2.26
CA PHE A 50 -10.44 2.53 2.12
C PHE A 50 -10.74 1.43 1.10
N LEU A 51 -11.69 0.59 1.45
CA LEU A 51 -12.23 -0.41 0.53
C LEU A 51 -13.54 0.16 -0.02
N ILE A 52 -13.54 0.52 -1.30
CA ILE A 52 -14.67 1.21 -1.93
C ILE A 52 -14.97 0.58 -3.29
N ASN A 53 -16.05 1.02 -3.92
CA ASN A 53 -16.31 0.65 -5.30
C ASN A 53 -15.65 1.68 -6.21
N ILE A 54 -14.66 1.25 -6.99
CA ILE A 54 -14.01 2.10 -7.98
C ILE A 54 -14.69 1.84 -9.32
N GLU A 55 -15.26 2.90 -9.89
CA GLU A 55 -16.05 2.74 -11.12
C GLU A 55 -15.20 2.76 -12.38
N GLU A 56 -13.97 3.26 -12.29
CA GLU A 56 -13.07 3.27 -13.42
C GLU A 56 -12.69 1.85 -13.83
N ALA A 57 -12.83 1.54 -15.11
CA ALA A 57 -12.50 0.21 -15.62
C ALA A 57 -11.01 -0.07 -15.44
N ASN A 58 -10.70 -1.30 -15.04
CA ASN A 58 -9.32 -1.81 -14.90
C ASN A 58 -8.49 -1.11 -13.83
N VAL A 59 -9.14 -0.44 -12.86
CA VAL A 59 -8.45 0.17 -11.74
C VAL A 59 -8.79 -0.61 -10.49
N ALA A 60 -7.80 -1.32 -9.95
CA ALA A 60 -7.95 -2.10 -8.71
C ALA A 60 -7.60 -1.30 -7.48
N GLY A 61 -6.74 -0.31 -7.60
CA GLY A 61 -6.31 0.52 -6.50
C GLY A 61 -5.80 1.87 -6.97
N GLN A 62 -5.75 2.81 -6.03
CA GLN A 62 -5.30 4.18 -6.31
C GLN A 62 -4.62 4.74 -5.08
N CYS A 63 -3.56 5.53 -5.30
CA CYS A 63 -2.98 6.39 -4.28
C CYS A 63 -3.21 7.83 -4.69
N SER A 64 -3.78 8.64 -3.80
CA SER A 64 -3.99 10.05 -4.07
C SER A 64 -3.60 10.90 -2.87
N TYR A 65 -2.89 12.00 -3.13
CA TYR A 65 -2.52 12.95 -2.10
C TYR A 65 -2.12 14.27 -2.73
N SER A 66 -2.18 15.32 -1.90
CA SER A 66 -1.53 16.58 -2.18
C SER A 66 -0.48 16.82 -1.09
N THR A 67 0.36 17.84 -1.25
CA THR A 67 1.53 18.04 -0.39
C THR A 67 1.19 18.24 1.08
N SER A 68 -0.02 18.68 1.39
CA SER A 68 -0.41 19.01 2.77
C SER A 68 -1.57 18.19 3.29
N SER A 69 -2.00 17.17 2.56
CA SER A 69 -3.19 16.40 2.95
C SER A 69 -2.84 14.97 3.32
N THR A 70 -3.85 14.26 3.81
CA THR A 70 -3.80 12.82 4.03
C THR A 70 -3.50 12.12 2.71
N ARG A 71 -2.70 11.07 2.77
CA ARG A 71 -2.40 10.20 1.64
C ARG A 71 -3.38 9.04 1.67
N THR A 72 -4.19 8.95 0.65
CA THR A 72 -5.34 8.04 0.64
C THR A 72 -5.12 6.92 -0.36
N ILE A 73 -5.25 5.69 0.12
CA ILE A 73 -5.24 4.51 -0.71
C ILE A 73 -6.68 4.00 -0.81
N ASN A 74 -7.19 3.94 -2.03
CA ASN A 74 -8.51 3.37 -2.32
C ASN A 74 -8.33 2.04 -3.05
N ILE A 75 -9.00 1.01 -2.56
CA ILE A 75 -8.95 -0.33 -3.14
C ILE A 75 -10.34 -0.71 -3.60
N ASP A 76 -10.43 -1.26 -4.81
CA ASP A 76 -11.71 -1.67 -5.38
C ASP A 76 -12.23 -2.93 -4.70
N ARG A 77 -13.46 -2.84 -4.19
CA ARG A 77 -14.09 -3.92 -3.45
C ARG A 77 -14.29 -5.17 -4.31
N THR A 78 -14.68 -5.01 -5.56
CA THR A 78 -14.90 -6.16 -6.45
C THR A 78 -13.61 -6.93 -6.69
N TYR A 79 -12.52 -6.21 -6.97
CA TYR A 79 -11.21 -6.86 -7.11
C TYR A 79 -10.83 -7.57 -5.81
N TRP A 80 -10.96 -6.88 -4.69
CA TRP A 80 -10.55 -7.40 -3.38
C TRP A 80 -11.25 -8.71 -3.04
N ASN A 81 -12.56 -8.77 -3.30
CA ASN A 81 -13.35 -9.93 -2.94
C ASN A 81 -12.98 -11.19 -3.72
N SER A 82 -12.38 -11.05 -4.88
CA SER A 82 -11.97 -12.20 -5.72
C SER A 82 -10.47 -12.45 -5.70
N ALA A 83 -9.67 -11.59 -5.06
CA ALA A 83 -8.21 -11.69 -5.07
C ALA A 83 -7.72 -12.71 -4.03
N THR A 84 -6.61 -13.38 -4.37
CA THR A 84 -5.91 -14.24 -3.42
C THR A 84 -5.14 -13.40 -2.41
N ASP A 85 -4.64 -14.05 -1.36
CA ASP A 85 -3.85 -13.35 -0.33
C ASP A 85 -2.64 -12.63 -0.92
N LEU A 86 -1.89 -13.28 -1.79
CA LEU A 86 -0.71 -12.65 -2.40
C LEU A 86 -1.09 -11.57 -3.42
N GLU A 87 -2.21 -11.71 -4.09
CA GLU A 87 -2.70 -10.64 -4.97
C GLU A 87 -3.11 -9.42 -4.19
N LYS A 88 -3.73 -9.61 -3.03
CA LYS A 88 -4.06 -8.51 -2.13
C LYS A 88 -2.81 -7.82 -1.61
N GLU A 89 -1.82 -8.60 -1.17
CA GLU A 89 -0.55 -8.05 -0.70
C GLU A 89 0.14 -7.26 -1.80
N PHE A 90 0.21 -7.82 -3.02
CA PHE A 90 0.83 -7.16 -4.15
C PHE A 90 0.20 -5.79 -4.41
N LEU A 91 -1.13 -5.74 -4.43
CA LEU A 91 -1.85 -4.49 -4.69
C LEU A 91 -1.60 -3.46 -3.60
N ILE A 92 -1.74 -3.85 -2.34
CA ILE A 92 -1.50 -2.93 -1.20
C ILE A 92 -0.07 -2.43 -1.23
N PHE A 93 0.90 -3.30 -1.48
CA PHE A 93 2.32 -2.90 -1.50
C PHE A 93 2.62 -1.98 -2.68
N HIS A 94 1.95 -2.18 -3.83
CA HIS A 94 2.05 -1.28 -4.97
C HIS A 94 1.56 0.13 -4.61
N GLU A 95 0.37 0.22 -3.99
CA GLU A 95 -0.19 1.53 -3.64
C GLU A 95 0.59 2.20 -2.51
N LEU A 96 1.08 1.43 -1.54
CA LEU A 96 1.97 1.97 -0.50
C LEU A 96 3.33 2.37 -1.09
N GLY A 97 3.78 1.69 -2.13
CA GLY A 97 4.94 2.13 -2.89
C GLY A 97 4.79 3.55 -3.40
N HIS A 98 3.62 3.87 -3.93
CA HIS A 98 3.31 5.25 -4.34
C HIS A 98 3.12 6.16 -3.14
N CYS A 99 2.24 5.79 -2.22
CA CYS A 99 1.79 6.68 -1.15
C CYS A 99 2.80 6.84 -0.02
N TYR A 100 3.54 5.81 0.31
CA TYR A 100 4.50 5.87 1.43
C TYR A 100 5.94 6.06 0.96
N LEU A 101 6.36 5.29 -0.04
CA LEU A 101 7.75 5.31 -0.51
C LEU A 101 7.98 6.37 -1.58
N ASP A 102 6.95 7.06 -2.03
CA ASP A 102 7.00 8.08 -3.08
C ASP A 102 7.62 7.53 -4.38
N ARG A 103 7.37 6.25 -4.68
CA ARG A 103 7.90 5.60 -5.87
C ARG A 103 6.98 5.81 -7.06
N SER A 104 7.59 6.03 -8.22
CA SER A 104 6.91 6.01 -9.52
C SER A 104 6.87 4.58 -10.05
N HIS A 105 6.17 4.38 -11.16
CA HIS A 105 6.17 3.09 -11.84
C HIS A 105 7.57 2.72 -12.32
N SER A 106 7.86 1.43 -12.26
CA SER A 106 9.11 0.84 -12.77
C SER A 106 8.73 -0.31 -13.70
N ASP A 107 8.85 -0.07 -15.00
CA ASP A 107 8.35 -0.98 -16.04
C ASP A 107 9.44 -1.86 -16.64
N ILE A 108 10.56 -1.99 -15.94
CA ILE A 108 11.67 -2.84 -16.37
C ILE A 108 11.23 -4.31 -16.35
N GLN A 109 11.56 -5.03 -17.43
CA GLN A 109 11.28 -6.46 -17.53
C GLN A 109 12.56 -7.21 -17.78
N GLU A 110 12.62 -8.44 -17.23
CA GLU A 110 13.69 -9.39 -17.52
C GLU A 110 13.04 -10.71 -17.91
N ASN A 111 13.44 -11.24 -19.10
CA ASN A 111 12.89 -12.48 -19.62
C ASN A 111 11.35 -12.47 -19.65
N ARG A 112 10.78 -11.32 -20.02
CA ARG A 112 9.33 -11.07 -20.11
C ARG A 112 8.61 -11.06 -18.75
N ASN A 113 9.36 -11.06 -17.65
CA ASN A 113 8.78 -10.97 -16.31
C ASN A 113 8.96 -9.56 -15.78
N CYS A 114 7.97 -9.09 -15.03
CA CYS A 114 8.11 -7.84 -14.30
C CYS A 114 9.16 -8.00 -13.22
N THR A 115 9.94 -6.94 -12.98
CA THR A 115 10.99 -6.97 -11.96
C THR A 115 10.63 -6.20 -10.70
N SER A 116 9.46 -5.55 -10.70
CA SER A 116 9.06 -4.67 -9.59
C SER A 116 7.56 -4.75 -9.32
N ILE A 117 7.20 -4.69 -8.06
CA ILE A 117 5.82 -4.47 -7.64
C ILE A 117 5.30 -3.14 -8.21
N MET A 118 6.20 -2.19 -8.51
CA MET A 118 5.83 -0.88 -9.02
C MET A 118 5.60 -0.84 -10.54
N HIS A 119 5.52 -1.98 -11.19
CA HIS A 119 5.22 -2.03 -12.62
C HIS A 119 3.81 -1.50 -12.88
N SER A 120 3.65 -0.69 -13.94
CA SER A 120 2.36 -0.07 -14.25
C SER A 120 1.30 -1.09 -14.70
N GLY A 121 1.72 -2.20 -15.31
CA GLY A 121 0.83 -3.28 -15.73
C GLY A 121 0.59 -4.31 -14.63
N THR A 122 0.05 -3.88 -13.49
CA THR A 122 -0.08 -4.74 -12.31
C THR A 122 -0.90 -6.00 -12.57
N SER A 123 -1.89 -5.96 -13.46
CA SER A 123 -2.74 -7.11 -13.72
C SER A 123 -1.97 -8.29 -14.32
N GLY A 124 -0.92 -8.04 -15.10
CA GLY A 124 -0.06 -9.09 -15.63
C GLY A 124 1.03 -9.49 -14.66
N CYS A 125 1.58 -8.50 -13.95
CA CYS A 125 2.74 -8.71 -13.08
C CYS A 125 2.41 -9.50 -11.81
N ARG A 126 1.17 -9.44 -11.35
CA ARG A 126 0.79 -10.15 -10.11
C ARG A 126 1.02 -11.66 -10.21
N PHE A 127 1.03 -12.23 -11.40
CA PHE A 127 1.29 -13.66 -11.59
C PHE A 127 2.77 -14.01 -11.39
N ASN A 128 3.66 -13.03 -11.49
CA ASN A 128 5.08 -13.24 -11.20
C ASN A 128 5.36 -13.18 -9.71
N TYR A 129 4.44 -12.64 -8.93
CA TYR A 129 4.59 -12.47 -7.49
C TYR A 129 4.01 -13.70 -6.78
N ASN A 130 4.88 -14.54 -6.28
CA ASN A 130 4.48 -15.79 -5.64
C ASN A 130 5.40 -16.07 -4.45
N ALA A 131 5.13 -17.16 -3.73
CA ALA A 131 5.86 -17.48 -2.51
C ALA A 131 7.37 -17.60 -2.75
N ILE A 132 7.80 -18.02 -3.94
CA ILE A 132 9.21 -18.20 -4.27
C ILE A 132 9.87 -16.87 -4.60
N SER A 133 9.19 -16.00 -5.37
CA SER A 133 9.75 -14.74 -5.85
C SER A 133 9.53 -13.58 -4.88
N ARG A 134 8.69 -13.75 -3.87
CA ARG A 134 8.25 -12.67 -2.98
C ARG A 134 9.40 -11.86 -2.40
N ASP A 135 10.39 -12.53 -1.83
CA ASP A 135 11.50 -11.81 -1.19
C ASP A 135 12.29 -10.96 -2.17
N THR A 136 12.49 -11.45 -3.38
CA THR A 136 13.19 -10.69 -4.42
C THR A 136 12.43 -9.42 -4.77
N TYR A 137 11.11 -9.51 -4.90
CA TYR A 137 10.29 -8.33 -5.17
C TYR A 137 10.27 -7.35 -4.00
N LEU A 138 10.25 -7.85 -2.77
CA LEU A 138 10.27 -6.98 -1.59
C LEU A 138 11.63 -6.30 -1.42
N ASP A 139 12.72 -7.01 -1.72
CA ASP A 139 14.05 -6.40 -1.71
C ASP A 139 14.15 -5.25 -2.73
N GLU A 140 13.47 -5.37 -3.85
CA GLU A 140 13.45 -4.31 -4.85
C GLU A 140 12.55 -3.15 -4.43
N LEU A 141 11.44 -3.45 -3.77
CA LEU A 141 10.48 -2.43 -3.36
C LEU A 141 11.06 -1.48 -2.31
N PHE A 142 11.72 -2.04 -1.32
CA PHE A 142 12.29 -1.28 -0.20
C PHE A 142 13.79 -0.95 -0.43
#